data_181e90f6cb93846cf4d160349ccb56dc
#
_entry.id   181e90f6cb93846cf4d160349ccb56dc
#
_cell.length_a   1.000
_cell.length_b   1.000
_cell.length_c   1.000
_cell.angle_alpha   90.00
_cell.angle_beta   90.00
_cell.angle_gamma   90.00
#
_symmetry.space_group_name_H-M   'P 1'
#
loop_
_entity.id
_entity.type
_entity.pdbx_description
1 polymer ?
#
loop_
_entity_poly.entity_id
_entity_poly.type
_entity_poly.pdbx_seq_one_letter_code
_entity_poly.pdbx_strand_id
1 'polypeptide(L)'
;IIISRILAEHRDELQMLMKISSQPHFAENLMNLFHQLDMFCISETALHDASLAEEGTPLGRKLADLSLLYKNYHDYLHSRFSYEGSLFDLLAGEIPKSEILRRSRIWIDGFNGMTPQKIRIVSALIHTAEEVTFTLPLPDTKEGLSNEIFARPANLYALLSEEEPRFDSVTLPERKRFRCPRLRCLAADYFQNVPSP
;
A
#
# COMPACT_ATOMS: atom_id res chain seq x y z
N ILE A 1 -8.88 5.42 22.19
CA ILE A 1 -8.37 6.12 23.40
C ILE A 1 -7.31 7.17 23.03
N ILE A 2 -6.23 6.81 22.30
CA ILE A 2 -5.14 7.76 21.95
C ILE A 2 -5.66 8.92 21.10
N ILE A 3 -6.29 8.65 19.99
CA ILE A 3 -6.83 9.67 19.07
C ILE A 3 -7.85 10.57 19.79
N SER A 4 -8.73 10.00 20.61
CA SER A 4 -9.72 10.79 21.36
C SER A 4 -9.05 11.77 22.33
N ARG A 5 -7.91 11.40 22.90
CA ARG A 5 -7.12 12.26 23.76
C ARG A 5 -6.47 13.40 22.95
N ILE A 6 -5.81 13.08 21.85
CA ILE A 6 -5.19 14.07 20.97
C ILE A 6 -6.23 15.09 20.46
N LEU A 7 -7.41 14.59 20.04
CA LEU A 7 -8.52 15.46 19.62
C LEU A 7 -8.99 16.41 20.73
N ALA A 8 -9.01 15.94 21.98
CA ALA A 8 -9.39 16.78 23.11
C ALA A 8 -8.32 17.83 23.45
N GLU A 9 -7.04 17.44 23.41
CA GLU A 9 -5.90 18.32 23.71
C GLU A 9 -5.74 19.44 22.67
N HIS A 10 -5.99 19.16 21.38
CA HIS A 10 -5.78 20.10 20.28
C HIS A 10 -7.08 20.68 19.70
N ARG A 11 -8.21 20.51 20.37
CA ARG A 11 -9.52 20.89 19.85
C ARG A 11 -9.59 22.35 19.40
N ASP A 12 -9.04 23.26 20.19
CA ASP A 12 -9.11 24.71 19.97
C ASP A 12 -8.19 25.19 18.84
N GLU A 13 -7.25 24.34 18.42
CA GLU A 13 -6.35 24.59 17.29
C GLU A 13 -6.98 24.18 15.95
N LEU A 14 -8.04 23.34 15.97
CA LEU A 14 -8.70 22.84 14.76
C LEU A 14 -9.59 23.90 14.13
N GLN A 15 -9.45 24.08 12.82
CA GLN A 15 -10.23 25.05 12.03
C GLN A 15 -11.51 24.44 11.42
N MET A 16 -11.39 23.29 10.78
CA MET A 16 -12.48 22.62 10.07
C MET A 16 -13.03 21.41 10.85
N LEU A 17 -12.15 20.67 11.50
CA LEU A 17 -12.52 19.42 12.18
C LEU A 17 -13.05 19.64 13.59
N MET A 18 -12.95 20.84 14.16
CA MET A 18 -13.40 21.16 15.53
C MET A 18 -14.85 20.70 15.76
N LYS A 19 -15.78 21.03 14.86
CA LYS A 19 -17.22 20.73 15.03
C LYS A 19 -17.55 19.25 14.98
N ILE A 20 -16.78 18.48 14.19
CA ILE A 20 -17.04 17.05 13.98
C ILE A 20 -16.19 16.16 14.89
N SER A 21 -15.17 16.73 15.54
CA SER A 21 -14.25 15.98 16.42
C SER A 21 -14.93 15.27 17.59
N SER A 22 -16.10 15.76 18.01
CA SER A 22 -16.90 15.17 19.09
C SER A 22 -17.96 14.17 18.59
N GLN A 23 -18.08 13.95 17.29
CA GLN A 23 -19.06 13.00 16.76
C GLN A 23 -18.65 11.55 17.06
N PRO A 24 -19.64 10.65 17.31
CA PRO A 24 -19.37 9.22 17.43
C PRO A 24 -18.58 8.71 16.22
N HIS A 25 -17.67 7.77 16.44
CA HIS A 25 -16.82 7.14 15.42
C HIS A 25 -15.82 8.07 14.69
N PHE A 26 -15.79 9.39 14.96
CA PHE A 26 -14.83 10.27 14.30
C PHE A 26 -13.37 9.88 14.61
N ALA A 27 -13.08 9.57 15.88
CA ALA A 27 -11.77 9.12 16.31
C ALA A 27 -11.35 7.79 15.66
N GLU A 28 -12.30 6.89 15.43
CA GLU A 28 -12.08 5.62 14.71
C GLU A 28 -11.77 5.86 13.23
N ASN A 29 -12.57 6.71 12.57
CA ASN A 29 -12.35 7.08 11.17
C ASN A 29 -10.99 7.78 10.98
N LEU A 30 -10.61 8.64 11.93
CA LEU A 30 -9.31 9.32 11.90
C LEU A 30 -8.15 8.33 12.07
N MET A 31 -8.29 7.35 12.97
CA MET A 31 -7.32 6.26 13.13
C MET A 31 -7.16 5.47 11.83
N ASN A 32 -8.27 5.10 11.19
CA ASN A 32 -8.25 4.38 9.91
C ASN A 32 -7.57 5.21 8.81
N LEU A 33 -7.80 6.52 8.79
CA LEU A 33 -7.11 7.43 7.86
C LEU A 33 -5.59 7.46 8.13
N PHE A 34 -5.17 7.56 9.38
CA PHE A 34 -3.75 7.56 9.74
C PHE A 34 -3.06 6.25 9.35
N HIS A 35 -3.71 5.11 9.58
CA HIS A 35 -3.22 3.83 9.07
C HIS A 35 -3.09 3.78 7.54
N GLN A 36 -4.02 4.42 6.81
CA GLN A 36 -3.89 4.52 5.35
C GLN A 36 -2.71 5.41 4.95
N LEU A 37 -2.54 6.56 5.61
CA LEU A 37 -1.38 7.43 5.36
C LEU A 37 -0.06 6.68 5.58
N ASP A 38 0.04 5.92 6.68
CA ASP A 38 1.20 5.07 6.97
C ASP A 38 1.42 4.01 5.88
N MET A 39 0.37 3.30 5.47
CA MET A 39 0.45 2.26 4.43
C MET A 39 0.92 2.81 3.07
N PHE A 40 0.55 4.06 2.77
CA PHE A 40 0.96 4.75 1.54
C PHE A 40 2.25 5.56 1.72
N CYS A 41 2.90 5.46 2.88
CA CYS A 41 4.12 6.17 3.21
C CYS A 41 3.99 7.71 3.05
N ILE A 42 2.81 8.25 3.33
CA ILE A 42 2.58 9.68 3.37
C ILE A 42 3.17 10.21 4.67
N SER A 43 4.22 11.03 4.56
CA SER A 43 4.86 11.62 5.74
C SER A 43 4.06 12.82 6.30
N GLU A 44 4.34 13.17 7.55
CA GLU A 44 3.80 14.38 8.17
C GLU A 44 4.15 15.63 7.37
N THR A 45 5.38 15.70 6.87
CA THR A 45 5.86 16.81 6.03
C THR A 45 5.10 16.89 4.72
N ALA A 46 4.87 15.77 4.03
CA ALA A 46 4.11 15.75 2.79
C ALA A 46 2.67 16.23 2.98
N LEU A 47 2.03 15.86 4.10
CA LEU A 47 0.68 16.32 4.43
C LEU A 47 0.65 17.81 4.78
N HIS A 48 1.68 18.29 5.46
CA HIS A 48 1.86 19.72 5.75
C HIS A 48 2.08 20.54 4.48
N ASP A 49 2.98 20.10 3.60
CA ASP A 49 3.27 20.77 2.33
C ASP A 49 2.02 20.84 1.44
N ALA A 50 1.23 19.76 1.41
CA ALA A 50 -0.06 19.75 0.72
C ALA A 50 -1.04 20.77 1.31
N SER A 51 -1.03 21.00 2.64
CA SER A 51 -1.87 22.00 3.27
C SER A 51 -1.46 23.44 2.89
N LEU A 52 -0.16 23.68 2.73
CA LEU A 52 0.37 24.98 2.28
C LEU A 52 0.08 25.24 0.79
N ALA A 53 0.17 24.21 -0.05
CA ALA A 53 -0.16 24.33 -1.48
C ALA A 53 -1.63 24.71 -1.72
N GLU A 54 -2.52 24.36 -0.79
CA GLU A 54 -3.95 24.66 -0.81
C GLU A 54 -4.33 25.80 0.16
N GLU A 55 -3.37 26.65 0.56
CA GLU A 55 -3.59 27.73 1.51
C GLU A 55 -4.76 28.64 1.11
N GLY A 56 -5.58 29.03 2.08
CA GLY A 56 -6.78 29.84 1.86
C GLY A 56 -8.02 29.07 1.41
N THR A 57 -7.89 27.80 0.98
CA THR A 57 -9.03 26.96 0.59
C THR A 57 -9.61 26.19 1.79
N PRO A 58 -10.86 25.70 1.71
CA PRO A 58 -11.39 24.75 2.70
C PRO A 58 -10.57 23.47 2.78
N LEU A 59 -10.02 22.99 1.65
CA LEU A 59 -9.17 21.81 1.60
C LEU A 59 -7.87 22.05 2.39
N GLY A 60 -7.20 23.17 2.15
CA GLY A 60 -5.97 23.53 2.88
C GLY A 60 -6.18 23.56 4.40
N ARG A 61 -7.26 24.18 4.88
CA ARG A 61 -7.60 24.20 6.31
C ARG A 61 -7.84 22.78 6.87
N LYS A 62 -8.53 21.92 6.09
CA LYS A 62 -8.74 20.52 6.49
C LYS A 62 -7.43 19.73 6.53
N LEU A 63 -6.55 19.93 5.54
CA LEU A 63 -5.23 19.28 5.50
C LEU A 63 -4.33 19.78 6.65
N ALA A 64 -4.41 21.05 7.02
CA ALA A 64 -3.69 21.61 8.17
C ALA A 64 -4.13 20.94 9.49
N ASP A 65 -5.45 20.81 9.71
CA ASP A 65 -5.98 20.09 10.88
C ASP A 65 -5.52 18.62 10.90
N LEU A 66 -5.56 17.94 9.76
CA LEU A 66 -5.10 16.55 9.65
C LEU A 66 -3.60 16.43 9.90
N SER A 67 -2.79 17.33 9.36
CA SER A 67 -1.34 17.37 9.58
C SER A 67 -1.01 17.56 11.07
N LEU A 68 -1.68 18.49 11.74
CA LEU A 68 -1.53 18.70 13.17
C LEU A 68 -1.83 17.45 13.98
N LEU A 69 -2.97 16.81 13.71
CA LEU A 69 -3.40 15.62 14.44
C LEU A 69 -2.51 14.40 14.13
N TYR A 70 -2.07 14.24 12.89
CA TYR A 70 -1.20 13.16 12.45
C TYR A 70 0.19 13.26 13.09
N LYS A 71 0.75 14.47 13.10
CA LYS A 71 2.01 14.75 13.80
C LYS A 71 1.92 14.41 15.29
N ASN A 72 0.91 14.89 16.00
CA ASN A 72 0.74 14.61 17.42
C ASN A 72 0.49 13.12 17.72
N TYR A 73 -0.14 12.40 16.78
CA TYR A 73 -0.29 10.95 16.86
C TYR A 73 1.07 10.23 16.81
N HIS A 74 1.92 10.59 15.86
CA HIS A 74 3.28 10.03 15.75
C HIS A 74 4.15 10.44 16.94
N ASP A 75 4.14 11.70 17.35
CA ASP A 75 4.89 12.19 18.51
C ASP A 75 4.50 11.39 19.79
N TYR A 76 3.20 11.11 19.97
CA TYR A 76 2.72 10.29 21.07
C TYR A 76 3.24 8.84 20.99
N LEU A 77 3.21 8.22 19.81
CA LEU A 77 3.72 6.87 19.63
C LEU A 77 5.22 6.80 19.90
N HIS A 78 5.99 7.73 19.35
CA HIS A 78 7.45 7.80 19.55
C HIS A 78 7.83 7.99 21.03
N SER A 79 7.10 8.83 21.75
CA SER A 79 7.37 9.10 23.17
C SER A 79 7.10 7.91 24.09
N ARG A 80 6.20 7.00 23.69
CA ARG A 80 5.74 5.89 24.55
C ARG A 80 6.32 4.52 24.18
N PHE A 81 6.67 4.32 22.92
CA PHE A 81 6.98 2.99 22.41
C PHE A 81 8.41 2.83 21.90
N SER A 82 9.29 3.82 22.06
CA SER A 82 10.68 3.80 21.52
C SER A 82 10.74 3.37 20.05
N TYR A 83 9.75 3.79 19.27
CA TYR A 83 9.48 3.28 17.94
C TYR A 83 9.55 4.40 16.90
N GLU A 84 10.59 4.39 16.09
CA GLU A 84 10.79 5.31 14.98
C GLU A 84 10.25 4.67 13.68
N GLY A 85 8.97 4.85 13.41
CA GLY A 85 8.34 4.37 12.19
C GLY A 85 7.30 3.25 12.40
N SER A 86 6.70 2.77 11.32
CA SER A 86 5.76 1.66 11.37
C SER A 86 6.48 0.32 11.60
N LEU A 87 5.79 -0.67 12.15
CA LEU A 87 6.35 -2.04 12.30
C LEU A 87 6.92 -2.58 10.97
N PHE A 88 6.34 -2.17 9.86
CA PHE A 88 6.80 -2.56 8.53
C PHE A 88 8.11 -1.88 8.12
N ASP A 89 8.34 -0.62 8.52
CA ASP A 89 9.61 0.07 8.27
C ASP A 89 10.73 -0.55 9.10
N LEU A 90 10.44 -0.89 10.37
CA LEU A 90 11.37 -1.64 11.20
C LEU A 90 11.70 -3.00 10.56
N LEU A 91 10.67 -3.73 10.12
CA LEU A 91 10.86 -5.01 9.46
C LEU A 91 11.74 -4.88 8.20
N ALA A 92 11.45 -3.89 7.34
CA ALA A 92 12.26 -3.63 6.14
C ALA A 92 13.72 -3.33 6.48
N GLY A 93 13.98 -2.63 7.59
CA GLY A 93 15.34 -2.35 8.08
C GLY A 93 16.05 -3.55 8.70
N GLU A 94 15.32 -4.54 9.24
CA GLU A 94 15.90 -5.74 9.86
C GLU A 94 16.13 -6.89 8.86
N ILE A 95 15.38 -6.94 7.76
CA ILE A 95 15.53 -7.97 6.70
C ILE A 95 16.98 -8.11 6.23
N PRO A 96 17.73 -7.04 5.89
CA PRO A 96 19.13 -7.17 5.44
C PRO A 96 20.09 -7.74 6.46
N LYS A 97 19.73 -7.73 7.74
CA LYS A 97 20.57 -8.25 8.84
C LYS A 97 20.35 -9.75 9.10
N SER A 98 19.32 -10.34 8.48
CA SER A 98 18.92 -11.73 8.74
C SER A 98 19.76 -12.72 7.93
N GLU A 99 20.59 -13.51 8.61
CA GLU A 99 21.35 -14.60 8.01
C GLU A 99 20.45 -15.73 7.43
N ILE A 100 19.27 -15.92 8.00
CA ILE A 100 18.31 -16.91 7.51
C ILE A 100 17.79 -16.48 6.15
N LEU A 101 17.38 -15.21 6.01
CA LEU A 101 16.83 -14.70 4.76
C LEU A 101 17.86 -14.67 3.64
N ARG A 102 19.13 -14.40 3.94
CA ARG A 102 20.23 -14.42 2.94
C ARG A 102 20.41 -15.77 2.25
N ARG A 103 20.01 -16.84 2.90
CA ARG A 103 20.14 -18.22 2.37
C ARG A 103 18.80 -18.81 1.96
N SER A 104 17.77 -17.97 1.90
CA SER A 104 16.41 -18.41 1.62
C SER A 104 16.04 -18.16 0.17
N ARG A 105 15.24 -19.07 -0.40
CA ARG A 105 14.49 -18.88 -1.63
C ARG A 105 13.05 -18.59 -1.27
N ILE A 106 12.52 -17.48 -1.72
CA ILE A 106 11.23 -16.93 -1.29
C ILE A 106 10.27 -16.95 -2.47
N TRP A 107 9.07 -17.48 -2.25
CA TRP A 107 7.97 -17.42 -3.21
C TRP A 107 6.86 -16.53 -2.67
N ILE A 108 6.47 -15.56 -3.47
CA ILE A 108 5.42 -14.58 -3.15
C ILE A 108 4.30 -14.75 -4.18
N ASP A 109 3.14 -15.22 -3.72
CA ASP A 109 2.00 -15.59 -4.56
C ASP A 109 0.70 -14.93 -4.08
N GLY A 110 -0.26 -14.75 -5.00
CA GLY A 110 -1.61 -14.29 -4.68
C GLY A 110 -1.77 -12.78 -4.51
N PHE A 111 -0.78 -11.97 -4.83
CA PHE A 111 -0.87 -10.52 -4.78
C PHE A 111 -1.27 -9.92 -6.14
N ASN A 112 -2.32 -9.11 -6.13
CA ASN A 112 -2.75 -8.34 -7.30
C ASN A 112 -2.27 -6.88 -7.26
N GLY A 113 -1.71 -6.43 -6.14
CA GLY A 113 -1.18 -5.10 -5.91
C GLY A 113 -0.60 -5.00 -4.52
N MET A 114 0.25 -4.03 -4.29
CA MET A 114 0.89 -3.78 -2.99
C MET A 114 0.87 -2.29 -2.67
N THR A 115 0.78 -1.97 -1.37
CA THR A 115 1.00 -0.61 -0.89
C THR A 115 2.49 -0.28 -0.92
N PRO A 116 2.88 0.99 -1.00
CA PRO A 116 4.29 1.39 -0.96
C PRO A 116 5.06 0.79 0.23
N GLN A 117 4.43 0.70 1.39
CA GLN A 117 5.00 0.08 2.57
C GLN A 117 5.35 -1.42 2.36
N LYS A 118 4.48 -2.17 1.69
CA LYS A 118 4.76 -3.57 1.33
C LYS A 118 5.86 -3.69 0.28
N ILE A 119 5.89 -2.76 -0.68
CA ILE A 119 6.97 -2.72 -1.69
C ILE A 119 8.32 -2.53 -1.01
N ARG A 120 8.46 -1.69 0.01
CA ARG A 120 9.72 -1.55 0.77
C ARG A 120 10.20 -2.87 1.37
N ILE A 121 9.28 -3.67 1.94
CA ILE A 121 9.62 -5.00 2.47
C ILE A 121 10.08 -5.93 1.36
N VAL A 122 9.34 -5.94 0.25
CA VAL A 122 9.65 -6.81 -0.90
C VAL A 122 10.99 -6.41 -1.51
N SER A 123 11.26 -5.11 -1.67
CA SER A 123 12.55 -4.59 -2.11
C SER A 123 13.67 -5.07 -1.19
N ALA A 124 13.51 -4.96 0.12
CA ALA A 124 14.49 -5.48 1.08
C ALA A 124 14.71 -7.01 0.93
N LEU A 125 13.65 -7.79 0.66
CA LEU A 125 13.76 -9.23 0.41
C LEU A 125 14.49 -9.53 -0.89
N ILE A 126 14.18 -8.83 -1.99
CA ILE A 126 14.83 -8.98 -3.30
C ILE A 126 16.35 -8.77 -3.17
N HIS A 127 16.77 -7.75 -2.42
CA HIS A 127 18.19 -7.43 -2.24
C HIS A 127 18.90 -8.29 -1.18
N THR A 128 18.17 -9.09 -0.41
CA THR A 128 18.74 -9.88 0.69
C THR A 128 18.73 -11.37 0.44
N ALA A 129 17.64 -11.91 -0.09
CA ALA A 129 17.47 -13.35 -0.27
C ALA A 129 18.32 -13.89 -1.42
N GLU A 130 18.58 -15.22 -1.40
CA GLU A 130 19.25 -15.92 -2.50
C GLU A 130 18.43 -15.83 -3.80
N GLU A 131 17.12 -15.97 -3.69
CA GLU A 131 16.19 -15.91 -4.82
C GLU A 131 14.80 -15.48 -4.35
N VAL A 132 14.15 -14.60 -5.11
CA VAL A 132 12.75 -14.23 -4.88
C VAL A 132 11.95 -14.46 -6.14
N THR A 133 10.94 -15.32 -6.04
CA THR A 133 10.03 -15.63 -7.14
C THR A 133 8.67 -15.01 -6.88
N PHE A 134 8.17 -14.22 -7.84
CA PHE A 134 6.84 -13.64 -7.82
C PHE A 134 5.91 -14.31 -8.81
N THR A 135 4.67 -14.59 -8.41
CA THR A 135 3.62 -14.96 -9.37
C THR A 135 2.61 -13.83 -9.50
N LEU A 136 2.34 -13.43 -10.74
CA LEU A 136 1.40 -12.36 -11.06
C LEU A 136 0.37 -12.84 -12.07
N PRO A 137 -0.92 -12.55 -11.86
CA PRO A 137 -1.98 -12.88 -12.80
C PRO A 137 -2.00 -11.83 -13.94
N LEU A 138 -1.02 -11.92 -14.85
CA LEU A 138 -0.91 -11.05 -16.01
C LEU A 138 -1.25 -11.81 -17.29
N PRO A 139 -1.90 -11.16 -18.25
CA PRO A 139 -2.03 -11.70 -19.60
C PRO A 139 -0.69 -11.66 -20.32
N ASP A 140 -0.51 -12.58 -21.27
CA ASP A 140 0.69 -12.70 -22.11
C ASP A 140 0.67 -11.75 -23.32
N THR A 141 -0.42 -11.01 -23.52
CA THR A 141 -0.59 -10.09 -24.64
C THR A 141 -0.61 -8.63 -24.20
N LYS A 142 -0.06 -7.75 -25.08
CA LYS A 142 -0.08 -6.29 -24.82
C LYS A 142 -1.51 -5.73 -24.73
N GLU A 143 -2.43 -6.25 -25.52
CA GLU A 143 -3.84 -5.86 -25.51
C GLU A 143 -4.51 -6.27 -24.18
N GLY A 144 -4.17 -7.45 -23.67
CA GLY A 144 -4.63 -7.87 -22.33
C GLY A 144 -4.10 -6.99 -21.21
N LEU A 145 -2.86 -6.51 -21.30
CA LEU A 145 -2.27 -5.60 -20.30
C LEU A 145 -2.95 -4.23 -20.26
N SER A 146 -3.56 -3.77 -21.35
CA SER A 146 -4.30 -2.51 -21.39
C SER A 146 -5.70 -2.61 -20.76
N ASN A 147 -6.16 -3.81 -20.40
CA ASN A 147 -7.45 -3.99 -19.74
C ASN A 147 -7.37 -3.56 -18.26
N GLU A 148 -8.31 -2.72 -17.83
CA GLU A 148 -8.38 -2.18 -16.46
C GLU A 148 -8.38 -3.26 -15.37
N ILE A 149 -8.88 -4.47 -15.66
CA ILE A 149 -8.88 -5.60 -14.73
C ILE A 149 -7.46 -5.97 -14.31
N PHE A 150 -6.50 -5.84 -15.22
CA PHE A 150 -5.09 -6.14 -14.96
C PHE A 150 -4.25 -4.92 -14.57
N ALA A 151 -4.86 -3.74 -14.42
CA ALA A 151 -4.14 -2.51 -14.09
C ALA A 151 -3.33 -2.64 -12.79
N ARG A 152 -3.91 -3.25 -11.74
CA ARG A 152 -3.22 -3.44 -10.46
C ARG A 152 -2.02 -4.38 -10.55
N PRO A 153 -2.14 -5.61 -11.07
CA PRO A 153 -0.98 -6.48 -11.23
C PRO A 153 0.02 -5.96 -12.26
N ALA A 154 -0.40 -5.20 -13.29
CA ALA A 154 0.51 -4.54 -14.22
C ALA A 154 1.33 -3.44 -13.53
N ASN A 155 0.71 -2.62 -12.69
CA ASN A 155 1.43 -1.63 -11.88
C ASN A 155 2.40 -2.30 -10.91
N LEU A 156 2.01 -3.40 -10.26
CA LEU A 156 2.91 -4.14 -9.38
C LEU A 156 4.10 -4.70 -10.16
N TYR A 157 3.87 -5.25 -11.35
CA TYR A 157 4.94 -5.71 -12.23
C TYR A 157 5.92 -4.58 -12.61
N ALA A 158 5.40 -3.39 -12.95
CA ALA A 158 6.23 -2.24 -13.26
C ALA A 158 7.10 -1.83 -12.06
N LEU A 159 6.52 -1.72 -10.87
CA LEU A 159 7.25 -1.39 -9.64
C LEU A 159 8.33 -2.41 -9.31
N LEU A 160 8.04 -3.71 -9.42
CA LEU A 160 9.04 -4.76 -9.19
C LEU A 160 10.16 -4.74 -10.23
N SER A 161 9.85 -4.38 -11.48
CA SER A 161 10.83 -4.25 -12.57
C SER A 161 11.75 -3.04 -12.38
N GLU A 162 11.30 -1.99 -11.70
CA GLU A 162 12.11 -0.84 -11.31
C GLU A 162 13.08 -1.19 -10.18
N GLU A 163 12.64 -2.01 -9.21
CA GLU A 163 13.46 -2.45 -8.08
C GLU A 163 14.59 -3.38 -8.52
N GLU A 164 14.34 -4.33 -9.42
CA GLU A 164 15.33 -5.25 -9.97
C GLU A 164 15.12 -5.42 -11.47
N PRO A 165 15.84 -4.63 -12.30
CA PRO A 165 15.70 -4.71 -13.75
C PRO A 165 16.22 -6.01 -14.40
N ARG A 166 16.96 -6.82 -13.66
CA ARG A 166 17.58 -8.08 -14.16
C ARG A 166 16.84 -9.31 -13.64
N PHE A 167 15.54 -9.40 -13.88
CA PHE A 167 14.76 -10.57 -13.50
C PHE A 167 14.44 -11.45 -14.72
N ASP A 168 14.37 -12.76 -14.47
CA ASP A 168 13.90 -13.72 -15.45
C ASP A 168 12.38 -13.82 -15.39
N SER A 169 11.72 -13.74 -16.55
CA SER A 169 10.28 -13.85 -16.65
C SER A 169 9.87 -15.18 -17.29
N VAL A 170 9.01 -15.92 -16.61
CA VAL A 170 8.47 -17.20 -17.10
C VAL A 170 6.96 -17.09 -17.23
N THR A 171 6.45 -17.24 -18.44
CA THR A 171 5.01 -17.29 -18.69
C THR A 171 4.50 -18.72 -18.53
N LEU A 172 3.43 -18.89 -17.76
CA LEU A 172 2.74 -20.17 -17.56
C LEU A 172 1.51 -20.26 -18.46
N PRO A 173 1.62 -20.79 -19.69
CA PRO A 173 0.54 -20.76 -20.69
C PRO A 173 -0.60 -21.72 -20.36
N GLU A 174 -0.34 -22.79 -19.60
CA GLU A 174 -1.32 -23.83 -19.32
C GLU A 174 -2.22 -23.47 -18.14
N ARG A 175 -3.51 -23.28 -18.42
CA ARG A 175 -4.55 -23.09 -17.40
C ARG A 175 -4.96 -24.44 -16.76
N LYS A 176 -4.16 -24.97 -15.84
CA LYS A 176 -4.43 -26.27 -15.16
C LYS A 176 -5.53 -26.17 -14.12
N ARG A 177 -5.97 -24.97 -13.74
CA ARG A 177 -6.97 -24.72 -12.68
C ARG A 177 -8.33 -25.38 -12.96
N PHE A 178 -8.76 -25.39 -14.22
CA PHE A 178 -10.08 -25.91 -14.58
C PHE A 178 -9.97 -27.26 -15.29
N ARG A 179 -10.44 -28.31 -14.63
CA ARG A 179 -10.52 -29.67 -15.21
C ARG A 179 -11.71 -29.81 -16.17
N CYS A 180 -12.80 -29.08 -15.93
CA CYS A 180 -13.99 -29.09 -16.76
C CYS A 180 -13.78 -28.26 -18.04
N PRO A 181 -14.00 -28.81 -19.27
CA PRO A 181 -13.84 -28.07 -20.52
C PRO A 181 -14.70 -26.81 -20.59
N ARG A 182 -15.97 -26.87 -20.13
CA ARG A 182 -16.90 -25.73 -20.10
C ARG A 182 -16.38 -24.57 -19.25
N LEU A 183 -15.77 -24.88 -18.08
CA LEU A 183 -15.17 -23.83 -17.24
C LEU A 183 -13.90 -23.25 -17.87
N ARG A 184 -13.17 -24.03 -18.64
CA ARG A 184 -12.03 -23.54 -19.42
C ARG A 184 -12.46 -22.54 -20.50
N CYS A 185 -13.51 -22.88 -21.27
CA CYS A 185 -14.07 -21.96 -22.26
C CYS A 185 -14.57 -20.69 -21.61
N LEU A 186 -15.38 -20.82 -20.54
CA LEU A 186 -15.87 -19.64 -19.82
C LEU A 186 -14.73 -18.74 -19.30
N ALA A 187 -13.69 -19.32 -18.74
CA ALA A 187 -12.53 -18.57 -18.26
C ALA A 187 -11.68 -17.96 -19.38
N ALA A 188 -11.72 -18.53 -20.60
CA ALA A 188 -11.05 -17.96 -21.76
C ALA A 188 -11.84 -16.76 -22.32
N ASP A 189 -13.16 -16.84 -22.35
CA ASP A 189 -14.02 -15.90 -23.07
C ASP A 189 -14.57 -14.80 -22.16
N TYR A 190 -14.58 -15.00 -20.84
CA TYR A 190 -15.23 -14.12 -19.86
C TYR A 190 -14.78 -12.66 -19.94
N PHE A 191 -13.54 -12.40 -20.27
CA PHE A 191 -12.96 -11.06 -20.39
C PHE A 191 -12.69 -10.63 -21.86
N GLN A 192 -13.00 -11.49 -22.81
CA GLN A 192 -13.00 -11.11 -24.19
C GLN A 192 -14.40 -10.58 -24.49
N ASN A 193 -14.54 -9.29 -24.77
CA ASN A 193 -15.80 -8.65 -25.20
C ASN A 193 -16.21 -9.17 -26.61
N VAL A 194 -16.18 -10.48 -26.81
CA VAL A 194 -16.66 -11.12 -28.02
C VAL A 194 -18.11 -11.50 -27.79
N PRO A 195 -19.06 -10.96 -28.55
CA PRO A 195 -20.44 -11.44 -28.48
C PRO A 195 -20.42 -12.94 -28.81
N SER A 196 -20.91 -13.75 -27.89
CA SER A 196 -21.15 -15.16 -28.17
C SER A 196 -22.12 -15.29 -29.36
N PRO A 197 -21.86 -16.15 -30.33
CA PRO A 197 -22.76 -16.39 -31.45
C PRO A 197 -24.08 -17.01 -31.00
#